data_e4c399e644f0abe14cbf8024bd870ee7
#
_entry.id   e4c399e644f0abe14cbf8024bd870ee7
#
_cell.length_a   1.000
_cell.length_b   1.000
_cell.length_c   1.000
_cell.angle_alpha   90.00
_cell.angle_beta   90.00
_cell.angle_gamma   90.00
#
_symmetry.space_group_name_H-M   'P 1'
#
loop_
_entity.id
_entity.type
_entity.pdbx_description
1 polymer ?
#
loop_
_entity_poly.entity_id
_entity_poly.type
_entity_poly.pdbx_seq_one_letter_code
_entity_poly.pdbx_strand_id
1 'polypeptide(L)'
;PAGTIWLKGRDIARSGPVQRRAEGLLTAPEERLGHAAAPDMSLTENALLTGTVREGLARRGFLDWAGARDFAGRIIDRFDVRTPGPHVAARALSGGNLQKFVIGREILQRPDVLVVNQPTWGVDAAAAAAIRQALLDLAEQGAAVVVISQDLDELLEISDRFAALN
;
A
#
# COMPACT_ATOMS: atom_id res chain seq x y z
N PRO A 1 11.65 -21.57 -5.54
CA PRO A 1 11.70 -21.46 -4.08
C PRO A 1 10.86 -22.56 -3.46
N ALA A 2 11.42 -23.28 -2.47
CA ALA A 2 10.69 -24.26 -1.71
C ALA A 2 10.13 -23.58 -0.46
N GLY A 3 8.86 -23.83 -0.14
CA GLY A 3 8.23 -23.28 1.06
C GLY A 3 6.72 -23.22 0.93
N THR A 4 6.06 -23.09 2.06
CA THR A 4 4.62 -22.90 2.16
C THR A 4 4.32 -21.51 2.74
N ILE A 5 3.27 -20.86 2.27
CA ILE A 5 2.80 -19.59 2.80
C ILE A 5 1.36 -19.82 3.28
N TRP A 6 1.16 -19.67 4.58
CA TRP A 6 -0.15 -19.84 5.17
C TRP A 6 -0.75 -18.49 5.57
N LEU A 7 -1.96 -18.23 5.12
CA LEU A 7 -2.75 -17.06 5.52
C LEU A 7 -4.10 -17.53 6.04
N LYS A 8 -4.43 -17.21 7.29
CA LYS A 8 -5.70 -17.61 7.93
C LYS A 8 -5.99 -19.12 7.78
N GLY A 9 -4.98 -19.97 7.94
CA GLY A 9 -5.11 -21.43 7.83
C GLY A 9 -5.23 -21.97 6.40
N ARG A 10 -5.03 -21.16 5.37
CA ARG A 10 -5.02 -21.57 3.96
C ARG A 10 -3.61 -21.46 3.38
N ASP A 11 -3.19 -22.46 2.62
CA ASP A 11 -1.96 -22.39 1.84
C ASP A 11 -2.19 -21.52 0.60
N ILE A 12 -1.47 -20.39 0.54
CA ILE A 12 -1.54 -19.43 -0.57
C ILE A 12 -0.24 -19.40 -1.41
N ALA A 13 0.66 -20.37 -1.22
CA ALA A 13 1.96 -20.37 -1.90
C ALA A 13 1.81 -20.31 -3.44
N ARG A 14 0.77 -20.95 -3.98
CA ARG A 14 0.47 -21.00 -5.42
C ARG A 14 -0.59 -19.98 -5.86
N SER A 15 -1.14 -19.19 -4.96
CA SER A 15 -2.14 -18.17 -5.28
C SER A 15 -1.53 -17.03 -6.07
N GLY A 16 -2.23 -16.59 -7.12
CA GLY A 16 -1.85 -15.40 -7.89
C GLY A 16 -2.09 -14.09 -7.11
N PRO A 17 -1.57 -12.95 -7.59
CA PRO A 17 -1.67 -11.66 -6.90
C PRO A 17 -3.11 -11.24 -6.57
N VAL A 18 -4.03 -11.40 -7.51
CA VAL A 18 -5.46 -11.06 -7.33
C VAL A 18 -6.08 -11.86 -6.20
N GLN A 19 -5.80 -13.17 -6.13
CA GLN A 19 -6.33 -14.03 -5.09
C GLN A 19 -5.73 -13.68 -3.72
N ARG A 20 -4.42 -13.43 -3.64
CA ARG A 20 -3.75 -13.01 -2.40
C ARG A 20 -4.35 -11.70 -1.88
N ARG A 21 -4.59 -10.73 -2.77
CA ARG A 21 -5.26 -9.46 -2.40
C ARG A 21 -6.69 -9.70 -1.89
N ALA A 22 -7.46 -10.56 -2.57
CA ALA A 22 -8.81 -10.92 -2.13
C ALA A 22 -8.83 -11.53 -0.72
N GLU A 23 -7.81 -12.33 -0.39
CA GLU A 23 -7.65 -12.96 0.93
C GLU A 23 -7.05 -12.02 2.00
N GLY A 24 -6.70 -10.78 1.63
CA GLY A 24 -6.26 -9.75 2.56
C GLY A 24 -4.75 -9.56 2.68
N LEU A 25 -3.94 -10.22 1.83
CA LEU A 25 -2.50 -9.96 1.76
C LEU A 25 -2.20 -8.88 0.74
N LEU A 26 -1.81 -7.70 1.22
CA LEU A 26 -1.46 -6.55 0.39
C LEU A 26 0.03 -6.22 0.54
N THR A 27 0.57 -5.54 -0.48
CA THR A 27 1.99 -5.22 -0.51
C THR A 27 2.23 -3.81 -1.07
N ALA A 28 3.20 -3.11 -0.50
CA ALA A 28 3.78 -1.91 -1.08
C ALA A 28 5.28 -2.14 -1.30
N PRO A 29 5.72 -2.31 -2.55
CA PRO A 29 7.13 -2.54 -2.88
C PRO A 29 7.95 -1.25 -2.72
N GLU A 30 9.26 -1.40 -2.63
CA GLU A 30 10.22 -0.30 -2.53
C GLU A 30 10.16 0.63 -3.74
N GLU A 31 10.15 0.06 -4.94
CA GLU A 31 10.10 0.84 -6.18
C GLU A 31 8.69 1.37 -6.42
N ARG A 32 8.58 2.70 -6.32
CA ARG A 32 7.30 3.41 -6.39
C ARG A 32 6.74 3.46 -7.80
N LEU A 33 7.54 3.95 -8.74
CA LEU A 33 7.14 4.06 -10.16
C LEU A 33 7.53 2.79 -10.90
N GLY A 34 6.58 2.22 -11.64
CA GLY A 34 6.78 0.99 -12.38
C GLY A 34 6.33 -0.27 -11.64
N HIS A 35 6.55 -0.35 -10.31
CA HIS A 35 6.10 -1.49 -9.51
C HIS A 35 4.90 -1.16 -8.60
N ALA A 36 4.98 -0.12 -7.78
CA ALA A 36 3.88 0.25 -6.90
C ALA A 36 2.81 1.07 -7.61
N ALA A 37 3.20 1.93 -8.56
CA ALA A 37 2.30 2.76 -9.34
C ALA A 37 2.73 2.81 -10.81
N ALA A 38 1.75 2.81 -11.70
CA ALA A 38 1.96 3.03 -13.14
C ALA A 38 2.22 4.52 -13.38
N PRO A 39 3.41 4.91 -13.92
CA PRO A 39 3.86 6.30 -13.94
C PRO A 39 2.93 7.23 -14.73
N ASP A 40 2.45 6.76 -15.87
CA ASP A 40 1.66 7.55 -16.84
C ASP A 40 0.16 7.54 -16.54
N MET A 41 -0.28 6.67 -15.64
CA MET A 41 -1.66 6.60 -15.20
C MET A 41 -1.95 7.64 -14.12
N SER A 42 -3.18 8.18 -14.13
CA SER A 42 -3.67 9.07 -13.09
C SER A 42 -3.71 8.37 -11.72
N LEU A 43 -3.84 9.15 -10.64
CA LEU A 43 -4.03 8.59 -9.30
C LEU A 43 -5.35 7.80 -9.21
N THR A 44 -6.39 8.24 -9.93
CA THR A 44 -7.66 7.48 -10.06
C THR A 44 -7.43 6.10 -10.67
N GLU A 45 -6.70 6.03 -11.78
CA GLU A 45 -6.38 4.74 -12.43
C GLU A 45 -5.48 3.87 -11.54
N ASN A 46 -4.48 4.47 -10.89
CA ASN A 46 -3.64 3.76 -9.93
C ASN A 46 -4.41 3.22 -8.71
N ALA A 47 -5.42 3.96 -8.23
CA ALA A 47 -6.32 3.47 -7.19
C ALA A 47 -7.20 2.32 -7.68
N LEU A 48 -7.68 2.41 -8.93
CA LEU A 48 -8.46 1.36 -9.57
C LEU A 48 -7.68 0.05 -9.71
N LEU A 49 -6.41 0.10 -10.17
CA LEU A 49 -5.58 -1.09 -10.40
C LEU A 49 -5.54 -2.05 -9.20
N THR A 50 -5.47 -1.51 -7.99
CA THR A 50 -5.35 -2.33 -6.78
C THR A 50 -6.65 -2.45 -6.00
N GLY A 51 -7.58 -1.50 -6.18
CA GLY A 51 -8.87 -1.45 -5.50
C GLY A 51 -9.99 -2.29 -6.15
N THR A 52 -9.75 -2.90 -7.30
CA THR A 52 -10.77 -3.62 -8.07
C THR A 52 -11.51 -4.68 -7.24
N VAL A 53 -10.79 -5.42 -6.41
CA VAL A 53 -11.36 -6.53 -5.61
C VAL A 53 -11.91 -6.03 -4.28
N ARG A 54 -11.07 -5.36 -3.48
CA ARG A 54 -11.42 -5.03 -2.08
C ARG A 54 -12.33 -3.81 -1.94
N GLU A 55 -12.17 -2.81 -2.81
CA GLU A 55 -13.07 -1.64 -2.89
C GLU A 55 -14.27 -1.90 -3.81
N GLY A 56 -14.32 -3.06 -4.49
CA GLY A 56 -15.42 -3.42 -5.37
C GLY A 56 -15.52 -2.56 -6.62
N LEU A 57 -14.39 -2.01 -7.08
CA LEU A 57 -14.33 -1.08 -8.22
C LEU A 57 -14.48 -1.75 -9.60
N ALA A 58 -14.62 -3.08 -9.62
CA ALA A 58 -14.94 -3.84 -10.83
C ALA A 58 -16.08 -4.81 -10.52
N ARG A 59 -17.19 -4.72 -11.27
CA ARG A 59 -18.35 -5.59 -11.11
C ARG A 59 -18.86 -6.06 -12.47
N ARG A 60 -19.01 -7.37 -12.65
CA ARG A 60 -19.57 -7.98 -13.88
C ARG A 60 -18.89 -7.49 -15.16
N GLY A 61 -17.58 -7.25 -15.14
CA GLY A 61 -16.80 -6.77 -16.29
C GLY A 61 -16.83 -5.25 -16.50
N PHE A 62 -17.52 -4.50 -15.68
CA PHE A 62 -17.55 -3.03 -15.73
C PHE A 62 -16.72 -2.42 -14.62
N LEU A 63 -16.02 -1.32 -14.94
CA LEU A 63 -15.23 -0.54 -13.99
C LEU A 63 -16.06 0.61 -13.44
N ASP A 64 -16.02 0.79 -12.12
CA ASP A 64 -16.64 1.93 -11.43
C ASP A 64 -15.64 3.10 -11.33
N TRP A 65 -15.64 3.94 -12.35
CA TRP A 65 -14.77 5.11 -12.43
C TRP A 65 -15.12 6.19 -11.39
N ALA A 66 -16.39 6.29 -11.01
CA ALA A 66 -16.80 7.23 -9.97
C ALA A 66 -16.27 6.78 -8.61
N GLY A 67 -16.47 5.52 -8.26
CA GLY A 67 -15.91 4.91 -7.06
C GLY A 67 -14.37 4.95 -7.02
N ALA A 68 -13.71 4.74 -8.16
CA ALA A 68 -12.25 4.84 -8.24
C ALA A 68 -11.74 6.26 -7.95
N ARG A 69 -12.43 7.28 -8.47
CA ARG A 69 -12.13 8.69 -8.20
C ARG A 69 -12.35 9.05 -6.74
N ASP A 70 -13.46 8.61 -6.17
CA ASP A 70 -13.76 8.79 -4.75
C ASP A 70 -12.71 8.11 -3.87
N PHE A 71 -12.34 6.88 -4.18
CA PHE A 71 -11.28 6.17 -3.46
C PHE A 71 -9.95 6.90 -3.54
N ALA A 72 -9.53 7.37 -4.73
CA ALA A 72 -8.32 8.18 -4.88
C ALA A 72 -8.40 9.49 -4.06
N GLY A 73 -9.57 10.14 -4.03
CA GLY A 73 -9.82 11.33 -3.20
C GLY A 73 -9.63 11.03 -1.72
N ARG A 74 -10.22 9.96 -1.21
CA ARG A 74 -10.05 9.52 0.20
C ARG A 74 -8.59 9.26 0.57
N ILE A 75 -7.80 8.68 -0.35
CA ILE A 75 -6.35 8.48 -0.14
C ILE A 75 -5.64 9.83 -0.04
N ILE A 76 -5.93 10.75 -0.97
CA ILE A 76 -5.32 12.08 -1.02
C ILE A 76 -5.61 12.83 0.29
N ASP A 77 -6.85 12.87 0.72
CA ASP A 77 -7.28 13.60 1.91
C ASP A 77 -6.73 12.98 3.20
N ARG A 78 -6.84 11.65 3.34
CA ARG A 78 -6.44 10.96 4.58
C ARG A 78 -4.94 10.98 4.82
N PHE A 79 -4.13 10.97 3.76
CA PHE A 79 -2.66 10.92 3.84
C PHE A 79 -1.99 12.25 3.48
N ASP A 80 -2.76 13.32 3.39
CA ASP A 80 -2.26 14.65 3.03
C ASP A 80 -1.31 14.61 1.81
N VAL A 81 -1.80 14.01 0.72
CA VAL A 81 -1.06 13.93 -0.54
C VAL A 81 -1.16 15.26 -1.27
N ARG A 82 -0.06 15.99 -1.37
CA ARG A 82 -0.04 17.27 -2.09
C ARG A 82 -0.08 17.04 -3.59
N THR A 83 -1.24 17.31 -4.18
CA THR A 83 -1.52 17.12 -5.62
C THR A 83 -2.62 18.06 -6.08
N PRO A 84 -2.65 18.48 -7.37
CA PRO A 84 -3.80 19.21 -7.92
C PRO A 84 -5.09 18.42 -7.94
N GLY A 85 -5.02 17.08 -7.81
CA GLY A 85 -6.20 16.22 -7.76
C GLY A 85 -5.94 14.79 -8.26
N PRO A 86 -6.95 13.91 -8.20
CA PRO A 86 -6.81 12.50 -8.55
C PRO A 86 -6.62 12.23 -10.06
N HIS A 87 -6.76 13.24 -10.89
CA HIS A 87 -6.61 13.15 -12.36
C HIS A 87 -5.16 13.25 -12.85
N VAL A 88 -4.22 13.68 -11.98
CA VAL A 88 -2.82 13.82 -12.38
C VAL A 88 -2.11 12.48 -12.46
N ALA A 89 -1.14 12.37 -13.37
CA ALA A 89 -0.32 11.17 -13.50
C ALA A 89 0.56 10.95 -12.27
N ALA A 90 0.76 9.69 -11.87
CA ALA A 90 1.56 9.34 -10.69
C ALA A 90 2.98 9.93 -10.74
N ARG A 91 3.61 9.98 -11.92
CA ARG A 91 4.94 10.57 -12.11
C ARG A 91 5.02 12.08 -11.82
N ALA A 92 3.89 12.77 -11.78
CA ALA A 92 3.85 14.21 -11.49
C ALA A 92 3.97 14.52 -9.99
N LEU A 93 3.87 13.51 -9.13
CA LEU A 93 4.03 13.66 -7.70
C LEU A 93 5.51 13.67 -7.30
N SER A 94 5.84 14.41 -6.25
CA SER A 94 7.12 14.22 -5.56
C SER A 94 7.21 12.83 -4.94
N GLY A 95 8.44 12.33 -4.75
CA GLY A 95 8.65 11.00 -4.18
C GLY A 95 7.90 10.77 -2.86
N GLY A 96 7.90 11.76 -1.95
CA GLY A 96 7.18 11.67 -0.68
C GLY A 96 5.66 11.63 -0.85
N ASN A 97 5.09 12.44 -1.74
CA ASN A 97 3.64 12.40 -2.01
C ASN A 97 3.21 11.11 -2.70
N LEU A 98 4.03 10.58 -3.61
CA LEU A 98 3.75 9.29 -4.22
C LEU A 98 3.81 8.16 -3.18
N GLN A 99 4.77 8.21 -2.26
CA GLN A 99 4.87 7.22 -1.18
C GLN A 99 3.63 7.25 -0.27
N LYS A 100 3.22 8.44 0.16
CA LYS A 100 1.97 8.61 0.93
C LYS A 100 0.77 8.03 0.18
N PHE A 101 0.66 8.30 -1.12
CA PHE A 101 -0.43 7.77 -1.95
C PHE A 101 -0.39 6.24 -2.03
N VAL A 102 0.78 5.64 -2.29
CA VAL A 102 0.94 4.18 -2.41
C VAL A 102 0.61 3.49 -1.08
N ILE A 103 1.20 3.94 0.03
CA ILE A 103 0.95 3.36 1.36
C ILE A 103 -0.52 3.56 1.76
N GLY A 104 -1.05 4.77 1.58
CA GLY A 104 -2.44 5.08 1.90
C GLY A 104 -3.43 4.25 1.11
N ARG A 105 -3.15 4.00 -0.17
CA ARG A 105 -3.95 3.15 -1.04
C ARG A 105 -4.04 1.71 -0.50
N GLU A 106 -2.95 1.15 -0.01
CA GLU A 106 -2.96 -0.19 0.54
C GLU A 106 -3.63 -0.25 1.92
N ILE A 107 -3.36 0.72 2.79
CA ILE A 107 -3.96 0.80 4.14
C ILE A 107 -5.49 0.95 4.08
N LEU A 108 -6.00 1.84 3.23
CA LEU A 108 -7.45 2.08 3.14
C LEU A 108 -8.25 0.88 2.61
N GLN A 109 -7.61 -0.08 1.97
CA GLN A 109 -8.23 -1.35 1.60
C GLN A 109 -8.36 -2.33 2.78
N ARG A 110 -7.97 -1.93 4.00
CA ARG A 110 -8.08 -2.71 5.25
C ARG A 110 -7.49 -4.12 5.09
N PRO A 111 -6.18 -4.24 4.85
CA PRO A 111 -5.52 -5.54 4.73
C PRO A 111 -5.59 -6.31 6.04
N ASP A 112 -5.58 -7.64 5.95
CA ASP A 112 -5.32 -8.48 7.12
C ASP A 112 -3.82 -8.64 7.37
N VAL A 113 -3.04 -8.62 6.27
CA VAL A 113 -1.57 -8.59 6.30
C VAL A 113 -1.10 -7.55 5.28
N LEU A 114 -0.27 -6.61 5.73
CA LEU A 114 0.39 -5.63 4.87
C LEU A 114 1.90 -5.85 4.91
N VAL A 115 2.51 -6.10 3.76
CA VAL A 115 3.97 -6.16 3.62
C VAL A 115 4.44 -4.88 2.93
N VAL A 116 5.27 -4.10 3.61
CA VAL A 116 5.84 -2.85 3.09
C VAL A 116 7.35 -2.94 3.03
N ASN A 117 7.93 -2.51 1.91
CA ASN A 117 9.37 -2.46 1.73
C ASN A 117 9.82 -1.00 1.62
N GLN A 118 10.76 -0.59 2.49
CA GLN A 118 11.33 0.76 2.59
C GLN A 118 10.25 1.85 2.65
N PRO A 119 9.31 1.80 3.62
CA PRO A 119 8.12 2.66 3.61
C PRO A 119 8.46 4.16 3.72
N THR A 120 9.54 4.52 4.37
CA THR A 120 9.95 5.92 4.59
C THR A 120 11.14 6.35 3.75
N TRP A 121 11.67 5.48 2.88
CA TRP A 121 12.83 5.80 2.07
C TRP A 121 12.59 7.01 1.16
N GLY A 122 13.51 8.00 1.25
CA GLY A 122 13.50 9.19 0.38
C GLY A 122 12.25 10.07 0.53
N VAL A 123 11.66 10.12 1.72
CA VAL A 123 10.62 11.07 2.10
C VAL A 123 11.15 12.03 3.19
N ASP A 124 10.50 13.18 3.35
CA ASP A 124 10.83 14.09 4.45
C ASP A 124 10.37 13.53 5.82
N ALA A 125 10.92 14.09 6.91
CA ALA A 125 10.66 13.61 8.27
C ALA A 125 9.17 13.64 8.65
N ALA A 126 8.41 14.63 8.17
CA ALA A 126 6.97 14.72 8.47
C ALA A 126 6.18 13.62 7.75
N ALA A 127 6.50 13.36 6.47
CA ALA A 127 5.91 12.26 5.72
C ALA A 127 6.29 10.90 6.33
N ALA A 128 7.55 10.72 6.75
CA ALA A 128 8.01 9.50 7.40
C ALA A 128 7.24 9.23 8.71
N ALA A 129 7.11 10.25 9.57
CA ALA A 129 6.35 10.13 10.81
C ALA A 129 4.87 9.77 10.55
N ALA A 130 4.23 10.42 9.56
CA ALA A 130 2.84 10.13 9.21
C ALA A 130 2.66 8.68 8.68
N ILE A 131 3.61 8.19 7.88
CA ILE A 131 3.59 6.81 7.37
C ILE A 131 3.76 5.81 8.53
N ARG A 132 4.77 6.02 9.42
CA ARG A 132 4.97 5.15 10.59
C ARG A 132 3.73 5.09 11.47
N GLN A 133 3.14 6.25 11.78
CA GLN A 133 1.91 6.28 12.57
C GLN A 133 0.76 5.52 11.89
N ALA A 134 0.58 5.67 10.58
CA ALA A 134 -0.46 4.95 9.86
C ALA A 134 -0.25 3.42 9.86
N LEU A 135 1.00 2.94 9.87
CA LEU A 135 1.32 1.51 10.00
C LEU A 135 1.03 1.01 11.43
N LEU A 136 1.35 1.79 12.46
CA LEU A 136 1.01 1.47 13.85
C LEU A 136 -0.50 1.43 14.05
N ASP A 137 -1.23 2.45 13.59
CA ASP A 137 -2.71 2.50 13.64
C ASP A 137 -3.35 1.28 12.97
N LEU A 138 -2.77 0.83 11.85
CA LEU A 138 -3.23 -0.36 11.14
C LEU A 138 -3.01 -1.64 11.97
N ALA A 139 -1.85 -1.75 12.63
CA ALA A 139 -1.55 -2.87 13.51
C ALA A 139 -2.48 -2.89 14.75
N GLU A 140 -2.75 -1.74 15.35
CA GLU A 140 -3.72 -1.60 16.45
C GLU A 140 -5.14 -2.01 16.05
N GLN A 141 -5.51 -1.84 14.77
CA GLN A 141 -6.78 -2.31 14.23
C GLN A 141 -6.81 -3.82 13.97
N GLY A 142 -5.73 -4.55 14.27
CA GLY A 142 -5.63 -6.00 14.22
C GLY A 142 -5.02 -6.57 12.94
N ALA A 143 -4.48 -5.76 12.05
CA ALA A 143 -3.71 -6.24 10.91
C ALA A 143 -2.29 -6.65 11.31
N ALA A 144 -1.73 -7.66 10.66
CA ALA A 144 -0.31 -7.96 10.75
C ALA A 144 0.47 -7.09 9.77
N VAL A 145 1.45 -6.32 10.27
CA VAL A 145 2.29 -5.47 9.44
C VAL A 145 3.71 -6.02 9.40
N VAL A 146 4.21 -6.28 8.20
CA VAL A 146 5.60 -6.70 7.96
C VAL A 146 6.33 -5.55 7.30
N VAL A 147 7.30 -4.98 7.99
CA VAL A 147 8.14 -3.90 7.48
C VAL A 147 9.52 -4.44 7.13
N ILE A 148 9.96 -4.18 5.91
CA ILE A 148 11.32 -4.47 5.45
C ILE A 148 12.01 -3.11 5.30
N SER A 149 13.06 -2.87 6.06
CA SER A 149 13.81 -1.61 6.03
C SER A 149 15.30 -1.86 6.30
N GLN A 150 16.15 -0.99 5.74
CA GLN A 150 17.57 -0.90 6.08
C GLN A 150 17.81 0.08 7.24
N ASP A 151 16.81 0.85 7.61
CA ASP A 151 16.85 1.78 8.73
C ASP A 151 16.49 1.06 10.02
N LEU A 152 17.51 0.76 10.82
CA LEU A 152 17.35 0.05 12.08
C LEU A 152 16.56 0.88 13.11
N ASP A 153 16.76 2.19 13.14
CA ASP A 153 16.08 3.06 14.09
C ASP A 153 14.58 3.08 13.79
N GLU A 154 14.20 3.12 12.50
CA GLU A 154 12.81 2.96 12.08
C GLU A 154 12.21 1.63 12.57
N LEU A 155 12.92 0.52 12.35
CA LEU A 155 12.43 -0.79 12.75
C LEU A 155 12.26 -0.93 14.26
N LEU A 156 13.18 -0.40 15.05
CA LEU A 156 13.10 -0.43 16.51
C LEU A 156 11.97 0.45 17.06
N GLU A 157 11.63 1.54 16.35
CA GLU A 157 10.54 2.44 16.75
C GLU A 157 9.15 1.82 16.55
N ILE A 158 8.95 1.02 15.48
CA ILE A 158 7.60 0.59 15.08
C ILE A 158 7.34 -0.92 15.20
N SER A 159 8.31 -1.73 15.62
CA SER A 159 8.18 -3.19 15.58
C SER A 159 8.10 -3.82 16.96
N ASP A 160 7.15 -4.75 17.16
CA ASP A 160 7.10 -5.63 18.33
C ASP A 160 8.14 -6.76 18.26
N ARG A 161 8.52 -7.13 17.04
CA ARG A 161 9.52 -8.17 16.75
C ARG A 161 10.34 -7.78 15.54
N PHE A 162 11.63 -8.06 15.63
CA PHE A 162 12.50 -7.79 14.50
C PHE A 162 13.43 -8.98 14.23
N ALA A 163 13.85 -9.14 12.96
CA ALA A 163 14.81 -10.13 12.52
C ALA A 163 15.77 -9.52 11.51
N ALA A 164 17.05 -9.86 11.63
CA ALA A 164 18.04 -9.51 10.62
C ALA A 164 18.23 -10.70 9.67
N LEU A 165 18.29 -10.41 8.37
CA LEU A 165 18.65 -11.37 7.33
C LEU A 165 20.09 -11.11 6.93
N ASN A 166 20.90 -12.17 6.87
CA ASN A 166 22.31 -12.14 6.48
C ASN A 166 22.50 -12.87 5.16
#